data_2ff0a9fd1aa644c561844658e0a68dc3
#
_entry.id   2ff0a9fd1aa644c561844658e0a68dc3
#
_cell.length_a   1.000
_cell.length_b   1.000
_cell.length_c   1.000
_cell.angle_alpha   90.00
_cell.angle_beta   90.00
_cell.angle_gamma   90.00
#
_symmetry.space_group_name_H-M   'P 1'
#
loop_
_entity.id
_entity.type
_entity.pdbx_description
1 polymer ?
#
loop_
_entity_poly.entity_id
_entity_poly.type
_entity_poly.pdbx_seq_one_letter_code
_entity_poly.pdbx_strand_id
1 'polypeptide(L)'
;MYEELHRGTDVWTIFNPANFPGAVNLGQGFMNWKPPSQVLEQMQKEMVTRTELHHYSPARGRPRLLQALSDTYSRSFHKPPTGDSVTQGLVEYDAQGLPVQRPVSDVSLDASSEIVVTAGANEAMFSVTTAFLEEGDEVILFEPFFDQYVCETSFNGGVPVYVQMVPPPPGKRVVSGNDWKFDWAKLEKKLSSPKAKALFL
;
A
#
# COMPACT_ATOMS: atom_id res chain seq x y z
N MET A 1 24.91 -2.21 -10.77
CA MET A 1 23.55 -2.28 -10.22
C MET A 1 22.87 -0.92 -10.18
N TYR A 2 23.38 0.11 -9.48
CA TYR A 2 22.79 1.46 -9.46
C TYR A 2 22.66 2.10 -10.86
N GLU A 3 23.66 1.95 -11.71
CA GLU A 3 23.65 2.46 -13.10
C GLU A 3 22.67 1.70 -14.01
N GLU A 4 22.38 0.43 -13.75
CA GLU A 4 21.42 -0.34 -14.55
C GLU A 4 19.96 0.03 -14.21
N LEU A 5 19.67 0.32 -12.95
CA LEU A 5 18.35 0.78 -12.51
C LEU A 5 17.96 2.13 -13.12
N HIS A 6 18.95 2.98 -13.45
CA HIS A 6 18.73 4.30 -14.02
C HIS A 6 18.82 4.37 -15.55
N ARG A 7 19.07 3.26 -16.23
CA ARG A 7 19.15 3.22 -17.71
C ARG A 7 17.78 3.16 -18.40
N GLY A 8 16.71 2.87 -17.66
CA GLY A 8 15.35 2.85 -18.19
C GLY A 8 14.70 4.23 -18.13
N THR A 9 13.82 4.49 -19.07
CA THR A 9 12.93 5.65 -19.01
C THR A 9 11.84 5.34 -17.97
N ASP A 10 11.76 6.13 -16.91
CA ASP A 10 10.70 5.94 -15.89
C ASP A 10 9.31 6.25 -16.48
N VAL A 11 8.28 5.70 -15.87
CA VAL A 11 6.88 5.82 -16.32
C VAL A 11 6.43 7.28 -16.39
N TRP A 12 6.92 8.13 -15.51
CA TRP A 12 6.55 9.56 -15.48
C TRP A 12 7.16 10.35 -16.61
N THR A 13 8.38 10.01 -17.03
CA THR A 13 9.02 10.59 -18.22
C THR A 13 8.25 10.26 -19.49
N ILE A 14 7.66 9.08 -19.58
CA ILE A 14 6.78 8.71 -20.71
C ILE A 14 5.41 9.39 -20.59
N PHE A 15 4.85 9.41 -19.39
CA PHE A 15 3.47 9.86 -19.15
C PHE A 15 3.30 11.38 -19.24
N ASN A 16 4.25 12.16 -18.66
CA ASN A 16 4.12 13.61 -18.56
C ASN A 16 3.98 14.31 -19.93
N PRO A 17 4.73 13.95 -20.98
CA PRO A 17 4.55 14.55 -22.31
C PRO A 17 3.20 14.22 -22.96
N ALA A 18 2.57 13.10 -22.58
CA ALA A 18 1.24 12.72 -23.06
C ALA A 18 0.11 13.52 -22.39
N ASN A 19 0.39 14.20 -21.30
CA ASN A 19 -0.57 15.03 -20.56
C ASN A 19 -0.59 16.45 -21.16
N PHE A 20 -1.36 16.66 -22.22
CA PHE A 20 -1.47 17.95 -22.91
C PHE A 20 -2.60 18.82 -22.31
N PRO A 21 -2.58 20.17 -22.56
CA PRO A 21 -3.61 21.07 -22.07
C PRO A 21 -5.01 20.68 -22.53
N GLY A 22 -5.93 20.54 -21.58
CA GLY A 22 -7.31 20.10 -21.82
C GLY A 22 -7.53 18.60 -21.76
N ALA A 23 -6.48 17.80 -21.61
CA ALA A 23 -6.63 16.35 -21.36
C ALA A 23 -7.21 16.10 -19.96
N VAL A 24 -8.03 15.04 -19.86
CA VAL A 24 -8.45 14.50 -18.56
C VAL A 24 -7.39 13.51 -18.09
N ASN A 25 -6.63 13.91 -17.07
CA ASN A 25 -5.59 13.05 -16.51
C ASN A 25 -6.18 11.95 -15.64
N LEU A 26 -6.19 10.73 -16.14
CA LEU A 26 -6.58 9.52 -15.40
C LEU A 26 -5.38 8.66 -14.98
N GLY A 27 -4.16 9.06 -15.31
CA GLY A 27 -2.94 8.33 -15.01
C GLY A 27 -2.36 8.67 -13.63
N GLN A 28 -2.74 9.79 -13.05
CA GLN A 28 -2.25 10.21 -11.74
C GLN A 28 -3.41 10.34 -10.76
N GLY A 29 -3.24 9.76 -9.58
CA GLY A 29 -4.24 9.77 -8.51
C GLY A 29 -4.19 11.05 -7.68
N PHE A 30 -4.47 12.21 -8.26
CA PHE A 30 -4.61 13.45 -7.50
C PHE A 30 -5.98 14.10 -7.70
N MET A 31 -6.40 14.85 -6.70
CA MET A 31 -7.69 15.54 -6.72
C MET A 31 -7.53 16.95 -7.26
N ASN A 32 -8.44 17.39 -8.14
CA ASN A 32 -8.47 18.76 -8.65
C ASN A 32 -9.40 19.70 -7.84
N TRP A 33 -9.79 19.28 -6.65
CA TRP A 33 -10.59 20.07 -5.71
C TRP A 33 -9.86 20.27 -4.39
N LYS A 34 -10.27 21.29 -3.67
CA LYS A 34 -9.66 21.63 -2.37
C LYS A 34 -10.04 20.62 -1.29
N PRO A 35 -9.18 20.38 -0.30
CA PRO A 35 -9.56 19.68 0.92
C PRO A 35 -10.76 20.36 1.63
N PRO A 36 -11.47 19.67 2.51
CA PRO A 36 -12.53 20.28 3.33
C PRO A 36 -12.03 21.55 4.03
N SER A 37 -12.84 22.62 4.03
CA SER A 37 -12.44 23.91 4.59
C SER A 37 -12.02 23.84 6.05
N GLN A 38 -12.70 23.00 6.85
CA GLN A 38 -12.39 22.78 8.26
C GLN A 38 -10.96 22.29 8.48
N VAL A 39 -10.45 21.42 7.56
CA VAL A 39 -9.06 20.92 7.62
C VAL A 39 -8.09 22.05 7.37
N LEU A 40 -8.34 22.86 6.34
CA LEU A 40 -7.47 23.99 5.98
C LEU A 40 -7.45 25.05 7.09
N GLU A 41 -8.61 25.40 7.62
CA GLU A 41 -8.75 26.39 8.71
C GLU A 41 -8.01 25.92 9.99
N GLN A 42 -8.17 24.64 10.34
CA GLN A 42 -7.47 24.08 11.49
C GLN A 42 -5.95 24.06 11.28
N MET A 43 -5.48 23.63 10.09
CA MET A 43 -4.05 23.67 9.77
C MET A 43 -3.48 25.09 9.88
N GLN A 44 -4.15 26.08 9.29
CA GLN A 44 -3.72 27.46 9.33
C GLN A 44 -3.65 27.98 10.77
N LYS A 45 -4.67 27.72 11.58
CA LYS A 45 -4.72 28.09 12.99
C LYS A 45 -3.55 27.47 13.77
N GLU A 46 -3.34 26.18 13.65
CA GLU A 46 -2.28 25.45 14.36
C GLU A 46 -0.89 25.97 13.95
N MET A 47 -0.66 26.18 12.66
CA MET A 47 0.63 26.70 12.14
C MET A 47 0.97 28.07 12.70
N VAL A 48 -0.02 28.94 12.94
CA VAL A 48 0.21 30.29 13.47
C VAL A 48 0.34 30.29 14.99
N THR A 49 -0.37 29.42 15.69
CA THR A 49 -0.50 29.49 17.14
C THR A 49 0.44 28.57 17.92
N ARG A 50 1.03 27.57 17.23
CA ARG A 50 1.82 26.51 17.89
C ARG A 50 3.24 26.43 17.34
N THR A 51 4.17 27.04 18.05
CA THR A 51 5.59 27.07 17.68
C THR A 51 6.21 25.68 17.54
N GLU A 52 5.78 24.74 18.39
CA GLU A 52 6.30 23.36 18.36
C GLU A 52 6.00 22.60 17.08
N LEU A 53 5.05 23.06 16.25
CA LEU A 53 4.78 22.44 14.94
C LEU A 53 5.89 22.73 13.93
N HIS A 54 6.69 23.75 14.17
CA HIS A 54 7.83 24.11 13.31
C HIS A 54 9.14 23.41 13.71
N HIS A 55 9.10 22.58 14.75
CA HIS A 55 10.24 21.80 15.22
C HIS A 55 10.22 20.38 14.67
N TYR A 56 11.33 19.68 14.87
CA TYR A 56 11.45 18.26 14.49
C TYR A 56 10.36 17.41 15.13
N SER A 57 9.89 16.45 14.37
CA SER A 57 9.02 15.39 14.87
C SER A 57 9.84 14.18 15.31
N PRO A 58 9.35 13.39 16.27
CA PRO A 58 9.89 12.07 16.51
C PRO A 58 9.88 11.23 15.23
N ALA A 59 10.89 10.37 15.03
CA ALA A 59 11.06 9.58 13.81
C ALA A 59 9.83 8.71 13.46
N ARG A 60 9.09 8.23 14.44
CA ARG A 60 7.88 7.44 14.22
C ARG A 60 6.61 8.27 13.96
N GLY A 61 6.67 9.56 14.20
CA GLY A 61 5.53 10.47 14.13
C GLY A 61 5.21 11.12 15.47
N ARG A 62 4.38 12.15 15.44
CA ARG A 62 3.96 12.87 16.65
C ARG A 62 3.00 12.00 17.48
N PRO A 63 3.18 11.93 18.83
CA PRO A 63 2.36 11.06 19.68
C PRO A 63 0.85 11.27 19.52
N ARG A 64 0.39 12.51 19.37
CA ARG A 64 -1.02 12.82 19.15
C ARG A 64 -1.55 12.24 17.83
N LEU A 65 -0.73 12.26 16.76
CA LEU A 65 -1.10 11.65 15.47
C LEU A 65 -1.13 10.13 15.58
N LEU A 66 -0.12 9.52 16.20
CA LEU A 66 -0.07 8.08 16.41
C LEU A 66 -1.30 7.59 17.20
N GLN A 67 -1.69 8.32 18.26
CA GLN A 67 -2.89 7.99 19.02
C GLN A 67 -4.15 8.12 18.18
N ALA A 68 -4.32 9.19 17.41
CA ALA A 68 -5.47 9.37 16.53
C ALA A 68 -5.57 8.29 15.45
N LEU A 69 -4.45 7.82 14.93
CA LEU A 69 -4.39 6.69 14.00
C LEU A 69 -4.78 5.39 14.69
N SER A 70 -4.27 5.13 15.89
CA SER A 70 -4.68 3.99 16.72
C SER A 70 -6.18 3.98 16.93
N ASP A 71 -6.75 5.09 17.41
CA ASP A 71 -8.19 5.21 17.70
C ASP A 71 -9.06 5.00 16.45
N THR A 72 -8.57 5.47 15.30
CA THR A 72 -9.31 5.42 14.04
C THR A 72 -9.25 4.02 13.40
N TYR A 73 -8.05 3.45 13.33
CA TYR A 73 -7.80 2.26 12.53
C TYR A 73 -7.84 0.95 13.31
N SER A 74 -7.76 0.97 14.64
CA SER A 74 -7.82 -0.26 15.47
C SER A 74 -9.03 -1.14 15.12
N ARG A 75 -10.16 -0.52 14.80
CA ARG A 75 -11.38 -1.25 14.41
C ARG A 75 -11.27 -1.98 13.07
N SER A 76 -10.37 -1.55 12.20
CA SER A 76 -10.16 -2.12 10.86
C SER A 76 -9.08 -3.18 10.83
N PHE A 77 -8.20 -3.20 11.84
CA PHE A 77 -7.12 -4.17 11.96
C PHE A 77 -7.53 -5.29 12.91
N HIS A 78 -7.87 -6.45 12.35
CA HIS A 78 -8.08 -7.65 13.14
C HIS A 78 -6.74 -8.36 13.32
N LYS A 79 -6.26 -8.50 14.56
CA LYS A 79 -5.18 -9.47 14.83
C LYS A 79 -5.68 -10.85 14.42
N PRO A 80 -4.95 -11.61 13.59
CA PRO A 80 -5.28 -13.00 13.35
C PRO A 80 -5.27 -13.72 14.70
N PRO A 81 -6.21 -14.65 14.95
CA PRO A 81 -6.22 -15.44 16.17
C PRO A 81 -4.86 -16.15 16.31
N THR A 82 -4.24 -16.04 17.49
CA THR A 82 -3.03 -16.77 17.84
C THR A 82 -3.38 -18.25 17.96
N GLY A 83 -3.07 -19.04 16.95
CA GLY A 83 -3.34 -20.48 16.87
C GLY A 83 -3.42 -20.94 15.41
N ASP A 84 -3.30 -22.22 15.17
CA ASP A 84 -3.10 -22.93 13.89
C ASP A 84 -4.13 -22.68 12.76
N SER A 85 -4.91 -21.63 12.82
CA SER A 85 -5.93 -21.30 11.82
C SER A 85 -5.51 -20.15 10.90
N VAL A 86 -4.49 -20.40 10.09
CA VAL A 86 -4.10 -19.54 8.94
C VAL A 86 -5.28 -19.32 7.96
N THR A 87 -6.31 -20.13 8.05
CA THR A 87 -7.51 -20.09 7.19
C THR A 87 -8.60 -19.12 7.66
N GLN A 88 -8.49 -18.50 8.83
CA GLN A 88 -9.56 -17.63 9.37
C GLN A 88 -9.39 -16.13 9.10
N GLY A 89 -8.39 -15.74 8.33
CA GLY A 89 -8.19 -14.35 7.90
C GLY A 89 -8.97 -13.93 6.65
N LEU A 90 -9.75 -14.82 6.05
CA LEU A 90 -10.57 -14.49 4.89
C LEU A 90 -11.80 -13.71 5.35
N VAL A 91 -12.05 -12.58 4.70
CA VAL A 91 -13.30 -11.83 4.87
C VAL A 91 -14.44 -12.75 4.48
N GLU A 92 -15.28 -13.11 5.44
CA GLU A 92 -16.52 -13.83 5.15
C GLU A 92 -17.52 -12.87 4.52
N TYR A 93 -18.14 -13.29 3.44
CA TYR A 93 -19.19 -12.53 2.78
C TYR A 93 -20.53 -13.21 3.08
N ASP A 94 -21.55 -12.42 3.36
CA ASP A 94 -22.92 -12.91 3.51
C ASP A 94 -23.50 -13.38 2.15
N ALA A 95 -24.71 -13.91 2.19
CA ALA A 95 -25.42 -14.38 1.00
C ALA A 95 -25.69 -13.26 -0.04
N GLN A 96 -25.55 -11.99 0.34
CA GLN A 96 -25.71 -10.80 -0.48
C GLN A 96 -24.36 -10.31 -1.02
N GLY A 97 -23.23 -10.96 -0.66
CA GLY A 97 -21.89 -10.57 -1.06
C GLY A 97 -21.34 -9.37 -0.28
N LEU A 98 -21.93 -9.04 0.86
CA LEU A 98 -21.43 -8.01 1.76
C LEU A 98 -20.48 -8.62 2.79
N PRO A 99 -19.39 -7.93 3.16
CA PRO A 99 -18.48 -8.43 4.18
C PRO A 99 -19.20 -8.57 5.52
N VAL A 100 -19.15 -9.77 6.09
CA VAL A 100 -19.69 -10.02 7.42
C VAL A 100 -18.86 -9.24 8.42
N GLN A 101 -19.46 -8.24 9.07
CA GLN A 101 -18.82 -7.54 10.17
C GLN A 101 -18.74 -8.49 11.35
N ARG A 102 -17.57 -9.06 11.59
CA ARG A 102 -17.31 -9.74 12.86
C ARG A 102 -17.36 -8.73 14.00
N PRO A 103 -17.85 -9.13 15.19
CA PRO A 103 -17.76 -8.26 16.35
C PRO A 103 -16.31 -7.84 16.52
N VAL A 104 -16.10 -6.53 16.63
CA VAL A 104 -14.79 -5.91 16.84
C VAL A 104 -14.20 -6.55 18.09
N SER A 105 -13.17 -7.37 17.92
CA SER A 105 -12.36 -7.79 19.07
C SER A 105 -11.75 -6.53 19.69
N ASP A 106 -11.59 -6.49 21.01
CA ASP A 106 -11.01 -5.38 21.78
C ASP A 106 -9.50 -5.14 21.45
N VAL A 107 -9.08 -5.41 20.22
CA VAL A 107 -7.70 -5.24 19.76
C VAL A 107 -7.50 -3.81 19.34
N SER A 108 -6.80 -3.07 20.17
CA SER A 108 -6.30 -1.74 19.87
C SER A 108 -4.89 -1.84 19.27
N LEU A 109 -4.62 -1.09 18.20
CA LEU A 109 -3.26 -0.88 17.72
C LEU A 109 -2.49 -0.09 18.77
N ASP A 110 -1.34 -0.60 19.20
CA ASP A 110 -0.48 0.15 20.11
C ASP A 110 0.21 1.31 19.37
N ALA A 111 -0.21 2.53 19.68
CA ALA A 111 0.36 3.74 19.10
C ALA A 111 1.89 3.85 19.33
N SER A 112 2.42 3.22 20.39
CA SER A 112 3.84 3.28 20.74
C SER A 112 4.71 2.28 19.98
N SER A 113 4.16 1.19 19.44
CA SER A 113 4.94 0.09 18.86
C SER A 113 4.46 -0.38 17.48
N GLU A 114 3.20 -0.17 17.13
CA GLU A 114 2.60 -0.76 15.93
C GLU A 114 2.29 0.26 14.81
N ILE A 115 2.57 1.55 15.02
CA ILE A 115 2.30 2.62 14.05
C ILE A 115 3.57 3.44 13.77
N VAL A 116 3.81 3.71 12.50
CA VAL A 116 4.82 4.65 12.00
C VAL A 116 4.18 5.57 10.97
N VAL A 117 4.50 6.86 11.05
CA VAL A 117 4.07 7.87 10.08
C VAL A 117 5.25 8.20 9.17
N THR A 118 5.01 8.15 7.88
CA THR A 118 6.02 8.38 6.83
C THR A 118 5.59 9.52 5.90
N ALA A 119 6.52 10.06 5.14
CA ALA A 119 6.24 11.08 4.11
C ALA A 119 5.64 10.43 2.84
N GLY A 120 4.50 9.75 3.01
CA GLY A 120 3.78 9.03 1.97
C GLY A 120 4.06 7.52 1.97
N ALA A 121 3.26 6.80 1.18
CA ALA A 121 3.32 5.34 1.09
C ALA A 121 4.67 4.85 0.52
N ASN A 122 5.29 5.60 -0.38
CA ASN A 122 6.59 5.22 -0.96
C ASN A 122 7.68 5.13 0.11
N GLU A 123 7.77 6.10 1.03
CA GLU A 123 8.71 5.99 2.14
C GLU A 123 8.41 4.81 3.06
N ALA A 124 7.12 4.52 3.28
CA ALA A 124 6.73 3.35 4.08
C ALA A 124 7.18 2.05 3.41
N MET A 125 6.91 1.88 2.12
CA MET A 125 7.31 0.71 1.36
C MET A 125 8.84 0.57 1.31
N PHE A 126 9.56 1.66 1.03
CA PHE A 126 11.02 1.68 1.04
C PHE A 126 11.58 1.28 2.40
N SER A 127 11.02 1.79 3.49
CA SER A 127 11.44 1.46 4.85
C SER A 127 11.22 -0.01 5.17
N VAL A 128 10.07 -0.57 4.78
CA VAL A 128 9.75 -1.98 4.98
C VAL A 128 10.67 -2.87 4.15
N THR A 129 10.84 -2.58 2.87
CA THR A 129 11.73 -3.37 2.00
C THR A 129 13.17 -3.32 2.49
N THR A 130 13.65 -2.13 2.90
CA THR A 130 15.00 -1.98 3.47
C THR A 130 15.18 -2.75 4.78
N ALA A 131 14.15 -2.83 5.60
CA ALA A 131 14.24 -3.52 6.90
C ALA A 131 14.15 -5.05 6.78
N PHE A 132 13.48 -5.59 5.76
CA PHE A 132 13.14 -7.01 5.71
C PHE A 132 13.75 -7.77 4.53
N LEU A 133 14.23 -7.10 3.48
CA LEU A 133 14.81 -7.77 2.32
C LEU A 133 16.33 -7.86 2.44
N GLU A 134 16.85 -9.02 2.04
CA GLU A 134 18.25 -9.29 1.80
C GLU A 134 18.47 -9.55 0.31
N GLU A 135 19.72 -9.54 -0.13
CA GLU A 135 20.09 -9.82 -1.54
C GLU A 135 19.59 -11.20 -1.98
N GLY A 136 18.81 -11.21 -3.04
CA GLY A 136 18.24 -12.43 -3.62
C GLY A 136 16.91 -12.89 -3.01
N ASP A 137 16.37 -12.17 -2.03
CA ASP A 137 15.00 -12.41 -1.53
C ASP A 137 13.97 -12.12 -2.62
N GLU A 138 12.98 -12.98 -2.76
CA GLU A 138 11.92 -12.84 -3.75
C GLU A 138 10.73 -12.05 -3.19
N VAL A 139 10.29 -11.04 -3.96
CA VAL A 139 9.09 -10.26 -3.67
C VAL A 139 8.05 -10.52 -4.74
N ILE A 140 6.91 -11.07 -4.34
CA ILE A 140 5.83 -11.43 -5.24
C ILE A 140 4.96 -10.20 -5.52
N LEU A 141 4.77 -9.90 -6.82
CA LEU A 141 3.98 -8.78 -7.32
C LEU A 141 2.88 -9.29 -8.25
N PHE A 142 1.67 -8.77 -8.11
CA PHE A 142 0.59 -9.04 -9.07
C PHE A 142 0.67 -8.09 -10.26
N GLU A 143 0.61 -8.62 -11.48
CA GLU A 143 0.54 -7.81 -12.70
C GLU A 143 -0.93 -7.61 -13.13
N PRO A 144 -1.36 -6.34 -13.41
CA PRO A 144 -0.60 -5.09 -13.38
C PRO A 144 -0.34 -4.59 -11.96
N PHE A 145 0.80 -3.91 -11.75
CA PHE A 145 1.26 -3.41 -10.47
C PHE A 145 1.61 -1.92 -10.53
N PHE A 146 1.81 -1.30 -9.38
CA PHE A 146 2.39 0.03 -9.27
C PHE A 146 3.91 -0.05 -9.46
N ASP A 147 4.47 0.75 -10.35
CA ASP A 147 5.86 0.69 -10.81
C ASP A 147 6.90 0.81 -9.68
N GLN A 148 6.61 1.57 -8.64
CA GLN A 148 7.50 1.74 -7.50
C GLN A 148 7.84 0.42 -6.78
N TYR A 149 6.95 -0.57 -6.77
CA TYR A 149 7.21 -1.86 -6.13
C TYR A 149 8.44 -2.57 -6.68
N VAL A 150 8.66 -2.49 -7.99
CA VAL A 150 9.84 -3.07 -8.64
C VAL A 150 11.11 -2.32 -8.24
N CYS A 151 11.05 -0.98 -8.27
CA CYS A 151 12.18 -0.14 -7.90
C CYS A 151 12.61 -0.39 -6.46
N GLU A 152 11.68 -0.37 -5.52
CA GLU A 152 11.95 -0.56 -4.10
C GLU A 152 12.46 -1.96 -3.77
N THR A 153 11.92 -2.98 -4.43
CA THR A 153 12.42 -4.36 -4.32
C THR A 153 13.86 -4.45 -4.81
N SER A 154 14.12 -3.98 -6.02
CA SER A 154 15.43 -4.10 -6.66
C SER A 154 16.50 -3.25 -5.99
N PHE A 155 16.12 -2.08 -5.47
CA PHE A 155 17.04 -1.20 -4.75
C PHE A 155 17.64 -1.86 -3.51
N ASN A 156 16.87 -2.72 -2.84
CA ASN A 156 17.29 -3.46 -1.67
C ASN A 156 17.88 -4.85 -2.00
N GLY A 157 18.22 -5.11 -3.28
CA GLY A 157 18.79 -6.38 -3.71
C GLY A 157 17.77 -7.51 -3.86
N GLY A 158 16.49 -7.24 -3.65
CA GLY A 158 15.41 -8.20 -3.83
C GLY A 158 15.14 -8.49 -5.31
N VAL A 159 14.49 -9.60 -5.58
CA VAL A 159 14.12 -10.09 -6.91
C VAL A 159 12.61 -10.01 -7.08
N PRO A 160 12.09 -9.14 -7.97
CA PRO A 160 10.67 -9.11 -8.27
C PRO A 160 10.23 -10.40 -8.97
N VAL A 161 9.16 -11.00 -8.47
CA VAL A 161 8.57 -12.24 -9.00
C VAL A 161 7.10 -12.01 -9.32
N TYR A 162 6.72 -12.20 -10.59
CA TYR A 162 5.43 -11.76 -11.08
C TYR A 162 4.39 -12.87 -11.11
N VAL A 163 3.16 -12.52 -10.69
CA VAL A 163 1.94 -13.31 -10.83
C VAL A 163 0.92 -12.51 -11.61
N GLN A 164 0.69 -12.91 -12.85
CA GLN A 164 -0.23 -12.22 -13.75
C GLN A 164 -1.67 -12.43 -13.34
N MET A 165 -2.42 -11.34 -13.22
CA MET A 165 -3.87 -11.38 -13.17
C MET A 165 -4.42 -11.52 -14.57
N VAL A 166 -5.38 -12.42 -14.76
CA VAL A 166 -6.01 -12.67 -16.06
C VAL A 166 -7.22 -11.77 -16.22
N PRO A 167 -7.20 -10.84 -17.19
CA PRO A 167 -8.36 -10.01 -17.46
C PRO A 167 -9.52 -10.82 -18.04
N PRO A 168 -10.76 -10.32 -17.99
CA PRO A 168 -11.88 -10.93 -18.70
C PRO A 168 -11.63 -10.97 -20.21
N PRO A 169 -12.27 -11.91 -20.95
CA PRO A 169 -12.09 -12.04 -22.39
C PRO A 169 -12.36 -10.73 -23.14
N PRO A 170 -11.66 -10.48 -24.26
CA PRO A 170 -11.90 -9.31 -25.10
C PRO A 170 -13.38 -9.17 -25.49
N GLY A 171 -13.90 -7.95 -25.42
CA GLY A 171 -15.31 -7.66 -25.71
C GLY A 171 -16.27 -7.83 -24.54
N LYS A 172 -15.85 -8.47 -23.44
CA LYS A 172 -16.65 -8.49 -22.21
C LYS A 172 -16.45 -7.16 -21.47
N ARG A 173 -17.56 -6.49 -21.14
CA ARG A 173 -17.50 -5.31 -20.28
C ARG A 173 -17.05 -5.72 -18.88
N VAL A 174 -15.96 -5.11 -18.38
CA VAL A 174 -15.55 -5.24 -16.98
C VAL A 174 -16.50 -4.43 -16.13
N VAL A 175 -17.15 -5.06 -15.17
CA VAL A 175 -18.09 -4.39 -14.26
C VAL A 175 -17.68 -4.53 -12.78
N SER A 176 -16.76 -5.46 -12.49
CA SER A 176 -16.29 -5.75 -11.13
C SER A 176 -14.85 -6.24 -11.15
N GLY A 177 -14.13 -6.03 -10.04
CA GLY A 177 -12.84 -6.66 -9.80
C GLY A 177 -12.90 -8.19 -9.85
N ASN A 178 -14.07 -8.78 -9.54
CA ASN A 178 -14.29 -10.23 -9.61
C ASN A 178 -14.27 -10.79 -11.03
N ASP A 179 -14.31 -9.93 -12.05
CA ASP A 179 -14.15 -10.35 -13.44
C ASP A 179 -12.71 -10.71 -13.78
N TRP A 180 -11.74 -10.25 -13.00
CA TRP A 180 -10.35 -10.64 -13.09
C TRP A 180 -10.13 -11.96 -12.36
N LYS A 181 -9.23 -12.78 -12.88
CA LYS A 181 -8.90 -14.09 -12.29
C LYS A 181 -7.47 -14.12 -11.80
N PHE A 182 -7.26 -14.85 -10.73
CA PHE A 182 -5.93 -15.19 -10.23
C PHE A 182 -5.56 -16.60 -10.65
N ASP A 183 -4.30 -16.80 -11.01
CA ASP A 183 -3.72 -18.13 -11.12
C ASP A 183 -3.23 -18.57 -9.73
N TRP A 184 -4.14 -19.17 -8.96
CA TRP A 184 -3.86 -19.63 -7.60
C TRP A 184 -2.72 -20.65 -7.55
N ALA A 185 -2.63 -21.56 -8.53
CA ALA A 185 -1.59 -22.58 -8.57
C ALA A 185 -0.21 -21.93 -8.80
N LYS A 186 -0.15 -20.91 -9.66
CA LYS A 186 1.07 -20.14 -9.90
C LYS A 186 1.48 -19.35 -8.65
N LEU A 187 0.53 -18.72 -7.97
CA LEU A 187 0.78 -17.99 -6.73
C LEU A 187 1.31 -18.92 -5.64
N GLU A 188 0.64 -20.04 -5.39
CA GLU A 188 1.07 -21.05 -4.40
C GLU A 188 2.48 -21.55 -4.68
N LYS A 189 2.79 -21.86 -5.94
CA LYS A 189 4.14 -22.26 -6.33
C LYS A 189 5.19 -21.18 -6.02
N LYS A 190 4.84 -19.88 -6.22
CA LYS A 190 5.75 -18.78 -5.92
C LYS A 190 5.92 -18.57 -4.42
N LEU A 191 4.84 -18.65 -3.66
CA LEU A 191 4.87 -18.57 -2.20
C LEU A 191 5.65 -19.72 -1.55
N SER A 192 5.70 -20.88 -2.21
CA SER A 192 6.47 -22.04 -1.74
C SER A 192 7.97 -21.94 -1.99
N SER A 193 8.44 -20.89 -2.66
CA SER A 193 9.88 -20.64 -2.82
C SER A 193 10.52 -20.36 -1.46
N PRO A 194 11.66 -20.99 -1.13
CA PRO A 194 12.38 -20.70 0.12
C PRO A 194 12.94 -19.26 0.16
N LYS A 195 12.95 -18.57 -0.97
CA LYS A 195 13.37 -17.17 -1.10
C LYS A 195 12.20 -16.19 -1.04
N ALA A 196 10.95 -16.67 -1.09
CA ALA A 196 9.78 -15.80 -1.02
C ALA A 196 9.71 -15.11 0.35
N LYS A 197 9.93 -13.80 0.36
CA LYS A 197 10.02 -12.99 1.57
C LYS A 197 8.81 -12.09 1.77
N ALA A 198 8.30 -11.53 0.70
CA ALA A 198 7.19 -10.58 0.75
C ALA A 198 6.23 -10.76 -0.43
N LEU A 199 5.01 -10.31 -0.23
CA LEU A 199 3.95 -10.23 -1.23
C LEU A 199 3.33 -8.84 -1.13
N PHE A 200 3.32 -8.10 -2.24
CA PHE A 200 2.57 -6.86 -2.38
C PHE A 200 1.17 -7.13 -2.95
N LEU A 201 0.14 -6.59 -2.28
CA LEU A 201 -1.26 -6.71 -2.63
C LEU A 201 -1.84 -5.39 -3.11
#